data_70d1da4abe0aa1dc88716628cc812a4f
#
_entry.id   70d1da4abe0aa1dc88716628cc812a4f
#
_cell.length_a   1.000
_cell.length_b   1.000
_cell.length_c   1.000
_cell.angle_alpha   90.00
_cell.angle_beta   90.00
_cell.angle_gamma   90.00
#
_symmetry.space_group_name_H-M   'P 1'
#
loop_
_entity.id
_entity.type
_entity.pdbx_description
1 polymer ?
#
loop_
_entity_poly.entity_id
_entity_poly.type
_entity_poly.pdbx_seq_one_letter_code
_entity_poly.pdbx_strand_id
1 'polypeptide(L)'
;EGIYAHDDGTIYKGGFKNDEFHGKGTYEFPSGHFYIGDFRFDLFHGQGTYTWPDGTKYIGEWKHDQKQGQGTQIWASGNKYIGEWERDVMLGQGTFTWADGRQYIGEYFEDTMHGQGTHTWPEGDKYIGEWKHDKMHGQGTYTWGNGNKYTGEYYNDLRHGQGTFTWKDGENYTGEYYHDTMHGQGTFTWKNGENYTGEWYRDDKHGQGTYTWSDGDKYIGEWERDDMEGQGNYVWADGRQYIGEYYNGLMHGHGKYIYQNNDVYEGQFKDDK
;
A
#
# COMPACT_ATOMS: atom_id res chain seq x y z
N GLU A 1 -12.29 52.19 7.89
CA GLU A 1 -12.37 51.12 8.90
C GLU A 1 -13.53 51.44 9.85
N GLY A 2 -14.21 50.41 10.31
CA GLY A 2 -15.35 50.55 11.21
C GLY A 2 -15.57 49.30 12.05
N ILE A 3 -16.55 49.38 12.96
CA ILE A 3 -17.00 48.25 13.77
C ILE A 3 -18.50 48.09 13.51
N TYR A 4 -18.92 46.86 13.26
CA TYR A 4 -20.32 46.49 13.13
C TYR A 4 -20.65 45.37 14.11
N ALA A 5 -21.68 45.55 14.90
CA ALA A 5 -22.18 44.54 15.83
C ALA A 5 -23.54 44.04 15.34
N HIS A 6 -23.66 42.75 15.12
CA HIS A 6 -24.92 42.09 14.78
C HIS A 6 -25.79 41.88 16.04
N ASP A 7 -27.10 41.72 15.82
CA ASP A 7 -28.07 41.49 16.91
C ASP A 7 -27.81 40.14 17.63
N ASP A 8 -27.19 39.18 17.00
CA ASP A 8 -26.79 37.89 17.58
C ASP A 8 -25.53 37.95 18.46
N GLY A 9 -24.89 39.13 18.53
CA GLY A 9 -23.66 39.37 19.28
C GLY A 9 -22.37 39.16 18.47
N THR A 10 -22.44 38.82 17.19
CA THR A 10 -21.28 38.76 16.31
C THR A 10 -20.72 40.16 16.06
N ILE A 11 -19.39 40.30 16.04
CA ILE A 11 -18.71 41.58 15.86
C ILE A 11 -17.76 41.51 14.67
N TYR A 12 -17.97 42.43 13.71
CA TYR A 12 -17.01 42.72 12.66
C TYR A 12 -16.21 43.97 12.96
N LYS A 13 -14.88 43.92 12.75
CA LYS A 13 -14.00 45.09 12.81
C LYS A 13 -13.11 45.07 11.54
N GLY A 14 -13.24 46.08 10.68
CA GLY A 14 -12.46 46.08 9.43
C GLY A 14 -12.85 47.17 8.46
N GLY A 15 -12.49 46.91 7.19
CA GLY A 15 -12.80 47.80 6.08
C GLY A 15 -14.23 47.63 5.55
N PHE A 16 -14.78 48.71 5.02
CA PHE A 16 -16.10 48.75 4.37
C PHE A 16 -15.98 49.34 2.98
N LYS A 17 -16.82 48.88 2.04
CA LYS A 17 -17.02 49.43 0.70
C LYS A 17 -18.44 49.20 0.26
N ASN A 18 -19.17 50.32 -0.04
CA ASN A 18 -20.57 50.27 -0.39
C ASN A 18 -21.46 49.57 0.63
N ASP A 19 -21.20 49.85 1.94
CA ASP A 19 -21.87 49.28 3.12
C ASP A 19 -21.62 47.76 3.32
N GLU A 20 -20.75 47.13 2.55
CA GLU A 20 -20.35 45.73 2.70
C GLU A 20 -18.97 45.60 3.32
N PHE A 21 -18.70 44.51 4.06
CA PHE A 21 -17.38 44.19 4.59
C PHE A 21 -16.40 43.97 3.40
N HIS A 22 -15.28 44.66 3.47
CA HIS A 22 -14.31 44.64 2.37
C HIS A 22 -12.89 44.93 2.84
N GLY A 23 -11.90 44.25 2.22
CA GLY A 23 -10.51 44.37 2.63
C GLY A 23 -10.20 43.58 3.90
N LYS A 24 -9.23 44.03 4.68
CA LYS A 24 -8.83 43.33 5.92
C LYS A 24 -9.84 43.58 7.06
N GLY A 25 -10.10 42.53 7.84
CA GLY A 25 -10.97 42.60 8.99
C GLY A 25 -10.86 41.39 9.92
N THR A 26 -11.57 41.49 11.04
CA THR A 26 -11.80 40.40 12.00
C THR A 26 -13.31 40.18 12.17
N TYR A 27 -13.69 38.93 12.39
CA TYR A 27 -15.07 38.52 12.61
C TYR A 27 -15.11 37.60 13.83
N GLU A 28 -15.74 38.07 14.90
CA GLU A 28 -15.83 37.38 16.19
C GLU A 28 -17.24 36.86 16.39
N PHE A 29 -17.42 35.56 16.49
CA PHE A 29 -18.71 34.92 16.74
C PHE A 29 -18.94 34.70 18.25
N PRO A 30 -20.16 34.83 18.76
CA PRO A 30 -20.48 34.55 20.18
C PRO A 30 -20.17 33.11 20.58
N SER A 31 -20.18 32.19 19.64
CA SER A 31 -19.82 30.77 19.81
C SER A 31 -18.33 30.53 20.05
N GLY A 32 -17.48 31.59 19.97
CA GLY A 32 -16.03 31.50 20.11
C GLY A 32 -15.27 31.19 18.81
N HIS A 33 -15.94 31.09 17.69
CA HIS A 33 -15.29 31.08 16.38
C HIS A 33 -14.70 32.46 16.08
N PHE A 34 -13.58 32.48 15.38
CA PHE A 34 -12.90 33.73 15.05
C PHE A 34 -12.29 33.65 13.65
N TYR A 35 -12.51 34.70 12.84
CA TYR A 35 -11.83 34.85 11.54
C TYR A 35 -11.05 36.15 11.53
N ILE A 36 -9.85 36.10 10.93
CA ILE A 36 -9.04 37.28 10.60
C ILE A 36 -8.52 37.11 9.19
N GLY A 37 -8.82 38.05 8.29
CA GLY A 37 -8.39 37.93 6.89
C GLY A 37 -9.02 38.96 5.98
N ASP A 38 -9.03 38.61 4.71
CA ASP A 38 -9.65 39.41 3.67
C ASP A 38 -11.17 39.16 3.58
N PHE A 39 -11.92 40.23 3.33
CA PHE A 39 -13.35 40.23 3.10
C PHE A 39 -13.66 40.81 1.72
N ARG A 40 -14.70 40.30 1.08
CA ARG A 40 -15.25 40.82 -0.15
C ARG A 40 -16.73 40.49 -0.25
N PHE A 41 -17.57 41.53 -0.36
CA PHE A 41 -19.04 41.39 -0.40
C PHE A 41 -19.59 40.66 0.81
N ASP A 42 -19.18 41.06 2.02
CA ASP A 42 -19.52 40.46 3.31
C ASP A 42 -18.98 39.03 3.54
N LEU A 43 -18.28 38.43 2.58
CA LEU A 43 -17.82 37.05 2.63
C LEU A 43 -16.31 36.97 2.88
N PHE A 44 -15.85 35.90 3.52
CA PHE A 44 -14.43 35.55 3.61
C PHE A 44 -13.87 35.36 2.21
N HIS A 45 -12.74 35.98 1.94
CA HIS A 45 -12.11 35.97 0.64
C HIS A 45 -10.59 36.13 0.79
N GLY A 46 -9.80 35.85 -0.27
CA GLY A 46 -8.35 36.03 -0.24
C GLY A 46 -7.68 35.24 0.87
N GLN A 47 -6.73 35.85 1.59
CA GLN A 47 -5.99 35.18 2.65
C GLN A 47 -6.66 35.42 4.01
N GLY A 48 -6.80 34.33 4.79
CA GLY A 48 -7.37 34.43 6.12
C GLY A 48 -7.08 33.24 7.04
N THR A 49 -7.27 33.48 8.33
CA THR A 49 -7.19 32.47 9.37
C THR A 49 -8.54 32.34 10.05
N TYR A 50 -9.08 31.14 10.05
CA TYR A 50 -10.26 30.78 10.82
C TYR A 50 -9.85 29.92 12.00
N THR A 51 -10.33 30.24 13.19
CA THR A 51 -10.09 29.49 14.43
C THR A 51 -11.42 29.03 15.01
N TRP A 52 -11.53 27.73 15.24
CA TRP A 52 -12.66 27.10 15.91
C TRP A 52 -12.49 27.13 17.42
N PRO A 53 -13.58 27.02 18.19
CA PRO A 53 -13.52 27.08 19.68
C PRO A 53 -12.69 25.98 20.33
N ASP A 54 -12.56 24.82 19.65
CA ASP A 54 -11.74 23.69 20.09
C ASP A 54 -10.22 23.89 19.86
N GLY A 55 -9.83 25.03 19.25
CA GLY A 55 -8.45 25.34 18.90
C GLY A 55 -8.02 24.87 17.50
N THR A 56 -8.88 24.18 16.78
CA THR A 56 -8.68 23.87 15.33
C THR A 56 -8.49 25.18 14.57
N LYS A 57 -7.62 25.18 13.54
CA LYS A 57 -7.34 26.37 12.71
C LYS A 57 -7.22 26.00 11.24
N TYR A 58 -7.73 26.88 10.38
CA TYR A 58 -7.39 26.91 8.97
C TYR A 58 -6.70 28.22 8.64
N ILE A 59 -5.60 28.16 7.91
CA ILE A 59 -4.81 29.30 7.46
C ILE A 59 -4.60 29.12 5.96
N GLY A 60 -5.16 30.01 5.14
CA GLY A 60 -5.04 29.83 3.69
C GLY A 60 -5.99 30.74 2.90
N GLU A 61 -6.22 30.29 1.68
CA GLU A 61 -7.08 30.99 0.72
C GLU A 61 -8.56 30.72 0.98
N TRP A 62 -9.36 31.75 0.82
CA TRP A 62 -10.81 31.74 0.97
C TRP A 62 -11.48 32.31 -0.26
N LYS A 63 -12.60 31.74 -0.64
CA LYS A 63 -13.46 32.24 -1.71
C LYS A 63 -14.92 31.97 -1.39
N HIS A 64 -15.70 33.05 -1.20
CA HIS A 64 -17.12 32.97 -0.85
C HIS A 64 -17.37 32.09 0.37
N ASP A 65 -16.69 32.37 1.49
CA ASP A 65 -16.73 31.65 2.78
C ASP A 65 -16.21 30.21 2.74
N GLN A 66 -15.68 29.72 1.61
CA GLN A 66 -15.16 28.38 1.46
C GLN A 66 -13.62 28.38 1.38
N LYS A 67 -13.00 27.35 1.94
CA LYS A 67 -11.57 27.09 1.78
C LYS A 67 -11.30 26.81 0.29
N GLN A 68 -10.26 27.45 -0.24
CA GLN A 68 -9.89 27.38 -1.67
C GLN A 68 -8.37 27.49 -1.81
N GLY A 69 -7.81 27.00 -2.93
CA GLY A 69 -6.39 27.16 -3.25
C GLY A 69 -5.49 26.52 -2.21
N GLN A 70 -4.39 27.17 -1.82
CA GLN A 70 -3.43 26.65 -0.87
C GLN A 70 -3.83 26.96 0.57
N GLY A 71 -3.78 25.97 1.44
CA GLY A 71 -4.12 26.16 2.86
C GLY A 71 -3.52 25.13 3.80
N THR A 72 -3.49 25.51 5.07
CA THR A 72 -3.06 24.66 6.19
C THR A 72 -4.20 24.50 7.17
N GLN A 73 -4.65 23.27 7.36
CA GLN A 73 -5.58 22.90 8.43
C GLN A 73 -4.80 22.27 9.58
N ILE A 74 -5.02 22.74 10.80
CA ILE A 74 -4.44 22.19 12.03
C ILE A 74 -5.61 21.85 12.94
N TRP A 75 -5.80 20.57 13.23
CA TRP A 75 -6.86 20.10 14.12
C TRP A 75 -6.42 20.13 15.58
N ALA A 76 -7.36 20.27 16.48
CA ALA A 76 -7.14 20.20 17.93
C ALA A 76 -6.48 18.87 18.37
N SER A 77 -6.67 17.80 17.60
CA SER A 77 -6.01 16.50 17.80
C SER A 77 -4.50 16.52 17.58
N GLY A 78 -3.95 17.59 16.98
CA GLY A 78 -2.56 17.68 16.54
C GLY A 78 -2.32 17.21 15.10
N ASN A 79 -3.34 16.70 14.43
CA ASN A 79 -3.24 16.40 12.99
C ASN A 79 -3.05 17.70 12.19
N LYS A 80 -2.38 17.60 11.05
CA LYS A 80 -2.12 18.75 10.18
C LYS A 80 -2.21 18.35 8.71
N TYR A 81 -2.89 19.16 7.91
CA TYR A 81 -2.86 19.08 6.46
C TYR A 81 -2.31 20.38 5.87
N ILE A 82 -1.47 20.26 4.88
CA ILE A 82 -0.97 21.37 4.05
C ILE A 82 -1.16 20.95 2.60
N GLY A 83 -1.94 21.71 1.84
CA GLY A 83 -2.19 21.35 0.45
C GLY A 83 -3.30 22.16 -0.19
N GLU A 84 -3.81 21.61 -1.27
CA GLU A 84 -4.84 22.21 -2.10
C GLU A 84 -6.23 21.96 -1.55
N TRP A 85 -7.09 22.96 -1.71
CA TRP A 85 -8.48 22.97 -1.28
C TRP A 85 -9.39 23.46 -2.40
N GLU A 86 -10.52 22.82 -2.57
CA GLU A 86 -11.60 23.31 -3.40
C GLU A 86 -12.95 23.14 -2.69
N ARG A 87 -13.64 24.26 -2.43
CA ARG A 87 -14.97 24.26 -1.77
C ARG A 87 -14.99 23.47 -0.46
N ASP A 88 -14.06 23.77 0.44
CA ASP A 88 -13.86 23.14 1.74
C ASP A 88 -13.31 21.71 1.73
N VAL A 89 -13.05 21.12 0.57
CA VAL A 89 -12.59 19.73 0.40
C VAL A 89 -11.10 19.71 0.04
N MET A 90 -10.34 18.78 0.62
CA MET A 90 -8.95 18.51 0.20
C MET A 90 -8.95 17.89 -1.19
N LEU A 91 -8.21 18.52 -2.10
CA LEU A 91 -8.11 18.11 -3.51
C LEU A 91 -6.68 18.36 -4.01
N GLY A 92 -6.23 17.63 -5.05
CA GLY A 92 -4.90 17.85 -5.62
C GLY A 92 -3.76 17.42 -4.71
N GLN A 93 -2.65 18.15 -4.71
CA GLN A 93 -1.46 17.78 -3.94
C GLN A 93 -1.52 18.25 -2.50
N GLY A 94 -1.13 17.36 -1.57
CA GLY A 94 -1.11 17.71 -0.16
C GLY A 94 -0.20 16.82 0.70
N THR A 95 0.07 17.32 1.90
CA THR A 95 0.77 16.60 2.95
C THR A 95 -0.12 16.54 4.18
N PHE A 96 -0.47 15.33 4.62
CA PHE A 96 -1.13 15.08 5.89
C PHE A 96 -0.13 14.50 6.88
N THR A 97 -0.07 15.10 8.05
CA THR A 97 0.74 14.61 9.17
C THR A 97 -0.20 14.33 10.34
N TRP A 98 -0.26 13.06 10.75
CA TRP A 98 -1.01 12.63 11.92
C TRP A 98 -0.26 12.96 13.21
N ALA A 99 -0.99 13.15 14.29
CA ALA A 99 -0.41 13.42 15.60
C ALA A 99 0.49 12.28 16.12
N ASP A 100 0.30 11.07 15.65
CA ASP A 100 1.11 9.88 15.97
C ASP A 100 2.42 9.80 15.16
N GLY A 101 2.67 10.74 14.25
CA GLY A 101 3.88 10.83 13.44
C GLY A 101 3.79 10.16 12.06
N ARG A 102 2.68 9.53 11.72
CA ARG A 102 2.44 9.10 10.33
C ARG A 102 2.40 10.31 9.41
N GLN A 103 2.78 10.12 8.16
CA GLN A 103 2.70 11.16 7.14
C GLN A 103 2.28 10.57 5.79
N TYR A 104 1.40 11.28 5.09
CA TYR A 104 1.10 11.05 3.69
C TYR A 104 1.45 12.29 2.86
N ILE A 105 2.12 12.08 1.73
CA ILE A 105 2.44 13.09 0.74
C ILE A 105 1.97 12.58 -0.60
N GLY A 106 1.02 13.25 -1.23
CA GLY A 106 0.46 12.78 -2.49
C GLY A 106 -0.83 13.47 -2.89
N GLU A 107 -1.54 12.82 -3.79
CA GLU A 107 -2.79 13.32 -4.33
C GLU A 107 -3.97 13.06 -3.39
N TYR A 108 -4.90 14.00 -3.39
CA TYR A 108 -6.18 13.94 -2.68
C TYR A 108 -7.33 14.10 -3.65
N PHE A 109 -8.38 13.36 -3.42
CA PHE A 109 -9.66 13.50 -4.09
C PHE A 109 -10.79 13.33 -3.06
N GLU A 110 -11.63 14.38 -2.93
CA GLU A 110 -12.77 14.40 -1.99
C GLU A 110 -12.37 13.94 -0.58
N ASP A 111 -11.38 14.64 0.01
CA ASP A 111 -10.83 14.40 1.36
C ASP A 111 -10.12 13.04 1.56
N THR A 112 -10.00 12.20 0.54
CA THR A 112 -9.36 10.90 0.61
C THR A 112 -8.00 10.88 -0.13
N MET A 113 -7.04 10.08 0.37
CA MET A 113 -5.82 9.76 -0.36
C MET A 113 -6.17 9.08 -1.69
N HIS A 114 -5.64 9.61 -2.79
CA HIS A 114 -5.93 9.16 -4.14
C HIS A 114 -4.70 9.29 -5.04
N GLY A 115 -4.73 8.72 -6.28
CA GLY A 115 -3.64 8.86 -7.24
C GLY A 115 -2.30 8.41 -6.71
N GLN A 116 -1.23 9.14 -7.00
CA GLN A 116 0.12 8.80 -6.55
C GLN A 116 0.43 9.40 -5.19
N GLY A 117 1.02 8.59 -4.29
CA GLY A 117 1.38 9.09 -2.98
C GLY A 117 2.41 8.24 -2.24
N THR A 118 2.99 8.86 -1.22
CA THR A 118 3.92 8.23 -0.28
C THR A 118 3.32 8.30 1.11
N HIS A 119 3.15 7.16 1.76
CA HIS A 119 2.79 7.07 3.18
C HIS A 119 3.98 6.52 3.98
N THR A 120 4.28 7.15 5.10
CA THR A 120 5.32 6.72 6.03
C THR A 120 4.75 6.52 7.42
N TRP A 121 5.18 5.48 8.11
CA TRP A 121 4.80 5.16 9.48
C TRP A 121 6.01 5.36 10.43
N PRO A 122 5.76 5.69 11.70
CA PRO A 122 6.83 5.94 12.67
C PRO A 122 7.80 4.76 12.85
N GLU A 123 7.33 3.54 12.67
CA GLU A 123 8.10 2.30 12.79
C GLU A 123 9.10 2.09 11.65
N GLY A 124 9.09 2.99 10.66
CA GLY A 124 9.97 2.96 9.48
C GLY A 124 9.35 2.27 8.26
N ASP A 125 8.11 1.84 8.36
CA ASP A 125 7.36 1.34 7.21
C ASP A 125 7.12 2.47 6.21
N LYS A 126 7.08 2.14 4.93
CA LYS A 126 6.84 3.10 3.84
C LYS A 126 6.13 2.44 2.67
N TYR A 127 5.09 3.10 2.19
CA TYR A 127 4.46 2.76 0.91
C TYR A 127 4.63 3.91 -0.09
N ILE A 128 4.96 3.57 -1.32
CA ILE A 128 5.01 4.48 -2.46
C ILE A 128 4.23 3.83 -3.58
N GLY A 129 3.17 4.46 -4.06
CA GLY A 129 2.35 3.89 -5.13
C GLY A 129 1.00 4.56 -5.29
N GLU A 130 0.12 3.83 -5.94
CA GLU A 130 -1.24 4.28 -6.23
C GLU A 130 -2.16 4.11 -5.02
N TRP A 131 -3.05 5.07 -4.85
CA TRP A 131 -4.07 5.13 -3.80
C TRP A 131 -5.45 5.30 -4.41
N LYS A 132 -6.45 4.72 -3.79
CA LYS A 132 -7.84 4.89 -4.17
C LYS A 132 -8.73 4.86 -2.92
N HIS A 133 -9.34 6.03 -2.59
CA HIS A 133 -10.19 6.19 -1.41
C HIS A 133 -9.53 5.65 -0.14
N ASP A 134 -8.38 6.21 0.22
CA ASP A 134 -7.56 5.87 1.39
C ASP A 134 -6.95 4.46 1.40
N LYS A 135 -7.04 3.71 0.32
CA LYS A 135 -6.51 2.35 0.20
C LYS A 135 -5.38 2.27 -0.82
N MET A 136 -4.35 1.49 -0.49
CA MET A 136 -3.34 1.08 -1.47
C MET A 136 -4.02 0.33 -2.61
N HIS A 137 -3.71 0.75 -3.85
CA HIS A 137 -4.31 0.21 -5.07
C HIS A 137 -3.31 0.26 -6.22
N GLY A 138 -3.58 -0.46 -7.34
CA GLY A 138 -2.69 -0.43 -8.51
C GLY A 138 -1.25 -0.79 -8.20
N GLN A 139 -0.30 -0.12 -8.83
CA GLN A 139 1.12 -0.40 -8.66
C GLN A 139 1.70 0.32 -7.44
N GLY A 140 2.48 -0.42 -6.64
CA GLY A 140 3.13 0.17 -5.49
C GLY A 140 4.31 -0.61 -4.94
N THR A 141 5.06 0.06 -4.08
CA THR A 141 6.17 -0.54 -3.33
C THR A 141 5.96 -0.29 -1.84
N TYR A 142 5.86 -1.37 -1.08
CA TYR A 142 5.88 -1.34 0.37
C TYR A 142 7.24 -1.78 0.89
N THR A 143 7.83 -0.99 1.73
CA THR A 143 9.08 -1.33 2.44
C THR A 143 8.78 -1.35 3.93
N TRP A 144 8.97 -2.49 4.55
CA TRP A 144 8.83 -2.66 6.00
C TRP A 144 10.07 -2.14 6.73
N GLY A 145 9.90 -1.61 7.92
CA GLY A 145 11.00 -1.16 8.78
C GLY A 145 12.01 -2.25 9.13
N ASN A 146 11.63 -3.51 9.02
CA ASN A 146 12.52 -4.65 9.20
C ASN A 146 13.41 -4.95 7.98
N GLY A 147 13.22 -4.25 6.85
CA GLY A 147 13.99 -4.39 5.62
C GLY A 147 13.36 -5.30 4.56
N ASN A 148 12.21 -5.91 4.82
CA ASN A 148 11.44 -6.60 3.78
C ASN A 148 10.88 -5.59 2.77
N LYS A 149 10.62 -6.04 1.54
CA LYS A 149 10.07 -5.19 0.48
C LYS A 149 9.11 -5.97 -0.40
N TYR A 150 7.99 -5.36 -0.75
CA TYR A 150 7.12 -5.83 -1.83
C TYR A 150 7.02 -4.74 -2.90
N THR A 151 7.08 -5.15 -4.16
CA THR A 151 6.82 -4.30 -5.33
C THR A 151 5.89 -5.04 -6.26
N GLY A 152 4.74 -4.47 -6.56
CA GLY A 152 3.72 -5.12 -7.38
C GLY A 152 2.35 -4.48 -7.26
N GLU A 153 1.35 -5.24 -7.63
CA GLU A 153 -0.03 -4.81 -7.63
C GLU A 153 -0.67 -4.90 -6.24
N TYR A 154 -1.56 -3.94 -5.97
CA TYR A 154 -2.40 -3.87 -4.78
C TYR A 154 -3.87 -3.75 -5.16
N TYR A 155 -4.71 -4.39 -4.40
CA TYR A 155 -6.15 -4.23 -4.48
C TYR A 155 -6.74 -4.09 -3.06
N ASN A 156 -7.23 -2.88 -2.73
CA ASN A 156 -7.81 -2.55 -1.43
C ASN A 156 -6.92 -2.96 -0.24
N ASP A 157 -5.68 -2.46 -0.21
CA ASP A 157 -4.62 -2.70 0.78
C ASP A 157 -3.98 -4.08 0.74
N LEU A 158 -4.46 -5.02 -0.06
CA LEU A 158 -3.93 -6.37 -0.17
C LEU A 158 -3.05 -6.51 -1.41
N ARG A 159 -1.94 -7.25 -1.29
CA ARG A 159 -1.13 -7.67 -2.43
C ARG A 159 -1.98 -8.52 -3.36
N HIS A 160 -1.95 -8.20 -4.64
CA HIS A 160 -2.77 -8.84 -5.67
C HIS A 160 -2.02 -8.85 -7.02
N GLY A 161 -2.49 -9.66 -8.00
CA GLY A 161 -1.86 -9.68 -9.33
C GLY A 161 -0.37 -10.01 -9.29
N GLN A 162 0.42 -9.38 -10.14
CA GLN A 162 1.86 -9.66 -10.25
C GLN A 162 2.68 -8.84 -9.24
N GLY A 163 3.64 -9.50 -8.60
CA GLY A 163 4.52 -8.82 -7.68
C GLY A 163 5.78 -9.59 -7.28
N THR A 164 6.72 -8.87 -6.69
CA THR A 164 7.95 -9.43 -6.12
C THR A 164 8.03 -9.06 -4.64
N PHE A 165 8.09 -10.07 -3.79
CA PHE A 165 8.46 -9.91 -2.38
C PHE A 165 9.91 -10.26 -2.18
N THR A 166 10.66 -9.42 -1.52
CA THR A 166 12.06 -9.64 -1.16
C THR A 166 12.19 -9.57 0.35
N TRP A 167 12.60 -10.65 0.96
CA TRP A 167 12.93 -10.70 2.39
C TRP A 167 14.30 -10.07 2.64
N LYS A 168 14.49 -9.52 3.83
CA LYS A 168 15.74 -8.84 4.23
C LYS A 168 17.01 -9.71 4.12
N ASP A 169 16.85 -11.03 4.18
CA ASP A 169 17.93 -12.00 4.10
C ASP A 169 18.29 -12.41 2.68
N GLY A 170 17.55 -11.90 1.70
CA GLY A 170 17.81 -12.08 0.27
C GLY A 170 16.91 -13.10 -0.42
N GLU A 171 16.08 -13.83 0.33
CA GLU A 171 15.04 -14.65 -0.28
C GLU A 171 14.08 -13.78 -1.09
N ASN A 172 13.49 -14.33 -2.15
CA ASN A 172 12.50 -13.61 -2.92
C ASN A 172 11.46 -14.54 -3.56
N TYR A 173 10.26 -14.00 -3.70
CA TYR A 173 9.21 -14.58 -4.53
C TYR A 173 8.83 -13.58 -5.61
N THR A 174 8.73 -14.04 -6.83
CA THR A 174 8.18 -13.28 -7.96
C THR A 174 7.10 -14.09 -8.63
N GLY A 175 5.89 -13.56 -8.70
CA GLY A 175 4.74 -14.28 -9.24
C GLY A 175 3.42 -13.63 -8.90
N GLU A 176 2.38 -14.43 -9.01
CA GLU A 176 1.02 -14.00 -8.75
C GLU A 176 0.70 -13.97 -7.25
N TYR A 177 -0.09 -13.00 -6.86
CA TYR A 177 -0.66 -12.85 -5.52
C TYR A 177 -2.18 -12.79 -5.59
N TYR A 178 -2.82 -13.40 -4.62
CA TYR A 178 -4.25 -13.29 -4.40
C TYR A 178 -4.54 -13.08 -2.92
N HIS A 179 -5.04 -11.88 -2.57
CA HIS A 179 -5.35 -11.50 -1.18
C HIS A 179 -4.20 -11.80 -0.21
N ASP A 180 -3.02 -11.22 -0.46
CA ASP A 180 -1.79 -11.35 0.32
C ASP A 180 -1.07 -12.69 0.28
N THR A 181 -1.61 -13.72 -0.36
CA THR A 181 -0.99 -15.04 -0.49
C THR A 181 -0.34 -15.23 -1.85
N MET A 182 0.77 -15.97 -1.92
CA MET A 182 1.32 -16.48 -3.18
C MET A 182 0.30 -17.41 -3.83
N HIS A 183 0.05 -17.18 -5.13
CA HIS A 183 -0.98 -17.87 -5.89
C HIS A 183 -0.57 -18.01 -7.37
N GLY A 184 -1.26 -18.85 -8.15
CA GLY A 184 -0.99 -18.99 -9.59
C GLY A 184 0.45 -19.33 -9.90
N GLN A 185 1.03 -18.72 -10.93
CA GLN A 185 2.41 -18.99 -11.35
C GLN A 185 3.42 -18.10 -10.63
N GLY A 186 4.51 -18.70 -10.13
CA GLY A 186 5.56 -17.94 -9.48
C GLY A 186 6.86 -18.69 -9.24
N THR A 187 7.91 -17.94 -8.95
CA THR A 187 9.23 -18.46 -8.59
C THR A 187 9.61 -17.97 -7.21
N PHE A 188 9.89 -18.89 -6.29
CA PHE A 188 10.52 -18.62 -5.01
C PHE A 188 12.01 -19.01 -5.09
N THR A 189 12.87 -18.12 -4.62
CA THR A 189 14.32 -18.38 -4.53
C THR A 189 14.73 -18.21 -3.06
N TRP A 190 15.25 -19.30 -2.49
CA TRP A 190 15.76 -19.31 -1.13
C TRP A 190 17.18 -18.76 -1.05
N LYS A 191 17.59 -18.35 0.12
CA LYS A 191 18.92 -17.78 0.40
C LYS A 191 20.08 -18.70 0.03
N ASN A 192 19.89 -20.01 0.12
CA ASN A 192 20.89 -21.02 -0.23
C ASN A 192 20.98 -21.29 -1.74
N GLY A 193 20.20 -20.58 -2.56
CA GLY A 193 20.17 -20.70 -4.03
C GLY A 193 19.18 -21.75 -4.55
N GLU A 194 18.51 -22.49 -3.67
CA GLU A 194 17.39 -23.33 -4.10
C GLU A 194 16.28 -22.48 -4.69
N ASN A 195 15.51 -23.07 -5.62
CA ASN A 195 14.36 -22.39 -6.16
C ASN A 195 13.23 -23.35 -6.52
N TYR A 196 12.01 -22.83 -6.43
CA TYR A 196 10.82 -23.48 -6.97
C TYR A 196 10.19 -22.56 -8.00
N THR A 197 9.87 -23.08 -9.15
CA THR A 197 9.10 -22.40 -10.20
C THR A 197 7.92 -23.28 -10.58
N GLY A 198 6.71 -22.76 -10.42
CA GLY A 198 5.50 -23.52 -10.69
C GLY A 198 4.25 -22.87 -10.14
N GLU A 199 3.23 -23.70 -9.95
CA GLU A 199 1.95 -23.27 -9.40
C GLU A 199 2.01 -23.14 -7.88
N TRP A 200 1.29 -22.14 -7.37
CA TRP A 200 1.14 -21.84 -5.95
C TRP A 200 -0.34 -21.75 -5.59
N TYR A 201 -0.70 -22.23 -4.44
CA TYR A 201 -2.03 -22.10 -3.89
C TYR A 201 -1.98 -21.78 -2.39
N ARG A 202 -2.32 -20.54 -2.02
CA ARG A 202 -2.34 -20.07 -0.62
C ARG A 202 -1.01 -20.30 0.10
N ASP A 203 0.06 -19.83 -0.51
CA ASP A 203 1.46 -19.92 -0.06
C ASP A 203 2.10 -21.31 -0.14
N ASP A 204 1.36 -22.36 -0.49
CA ASP A 204 1.89 -23.72 -0.68
C ASP A 204 2.22 -23.98 -2.16
N LYS A 205 3.29 -24.76 -2.42
CA LYS A 205 3.56 -25.33 -3.75
C LYS A 205 2.42 -26.27 -4.14
N HIS A 206 1.92 -26.10 -5.36
CA HIS A 206 0.76 -26.84 -5.87
C HIS A 206 0.88 -27.11 -7.37
N GLY A 207 0.04 -28.03 -7.91
CA GLY A 207 -0.01 -28.30 -9.35
C GLY A 207 1.33 -28.68 -9.96
N GLN A 208 1.64 -28.15 -11.13
CA GLN A 208 2.91 -28.47 -11.82
C GLN A 208 4.02 -27.51 -11.41
N GLY A 209 5.19 -28.06 -11.07
CA GLY A 209 6.32 -27.24 -10.69
C GLY A 209 7.68 -27.93 -10.80
N THR A 210 8.72 -27.10 -10.79
CA THR A 210 10.12 -27.53 -10.78
C THR A 210 10.78 -27.00 -9.51
N TYR A 211 11.32 -27.89 -8.71
CA TYR A 211 12.21 -27.56 -7.59
C TYR A 211 13.65 -27.89 -7.98
N THR A 212 14.56 -26.99 -7.70
CA THR A 212 16.01 -27.19 -7.87
C THR A 212 16.70 -26.99 -6.54
N TRP A 213 17.34 -28.02 -6.04
CA TRP A 213 18.12 -27.99 -4.80
C TRP A 213 19.49 -27.37 -4.99
N SER A 214 20.11 -26.95 -3.91
CA SER A 214 21.44 -26.30 -3.89
C SER A 214 22.59 -27.21 -4.36
N ASP A 215 22.43 -28.53 -4.26
CA ASP A 215 23.38 -29.53 -4.74
C ASP A 215 23.25 -29.86 -6.22
N GLY A 216 22.20 -29.32 -6.87
CA GLY A 216 21.92 -29.50 -8.28
C GLY A 216 20.88 -30.58 -8.58
N ASP A 217 20.35 -31.25 -7.58
CA ASP A 217 19.19 -32.13 -7.73
C ASP A 217 17.98 -31.32 -8.23
N LYS A 218 17.09 -31.99 -8.97
CA LYS A 218 15.90 -31.35 -9.53
C LYS A 218 14.71 -32.29 -9.51
N TYR A 219 13.56 -31.78 -9.11
CA TYR A 219 12.26 -32.43 -9.31
C TYR A 219 11.40 -31.62 -10.26
N ILE A 220 10.75 -32.30 -11.17
CA ILE A 220 9.78 -31.74 -12.14
C ILE A 220 8.55 -32.60 -12.07
N GLY A 221 7.43 -32.08 -11.59
CA GLY A 221 6.22 -32.89 -11.43
C GLY A 221 5.12 -32.20 -10.67
N GLU A 222 4.20 -33.02 -10.17
CA GLU A 222 3.04 -32.60 -9.42
C GLU A 222 3.38 -32.31 -7.95
N TRP A 223 2.70 -31.33 -7.39
CA TRP A 223 2.84 -30.87 -6.01
C TRP A 223 1.47 -30.73 -5.37
N GLU A 224 1.33 -31.13 -4.14
CA GLU A 224 0.16 -30.85 -3.30
C GLU A 224 0.61 -30.47 -1.88
N ARG A 225 0.26 -29.25 -1.41
CA ARG A 225 0.59 -28.76 -0.07
C ARG A 225 2.06 -28.92 0.29
N ASP A 226 2.95 -28.43 -0.58
CA ASP A 226 4.40 -28.49 -0.47
C ASP A 226 5.05 -29.86 -0.69
N ASP A 227 4.30 -30.95 -0.78
CA ASP A 227 4.81 -32.30 -1.02
C ASP A 227 4.82 -32.66 -2.51
N MET A 228 5.82 -33.43 -2.94
CA MET A 228 5.84 -34.08 -4.25
C MET A 228 4.73 -35.14 -4.27
N GLU A 229 3.87 -35.08 -5.28
CA GLU A 229 2.67 -35.92 -5.42
C GLU A 229 2.47 -36.31 -6.87
N GLY A 230 1.66 -37.36 -7.13
CA GLY A 230 1.30 -37.76 -8.49
C GLY A 230 2.49 -38.13 -9.38
N GLN A 231 2.52 -37.64 -10.62
CA GLN A 231 3.59 -37.98 -11.57
C GLN A 231 4.75 -36.98 -11.50
N GLY A 232 5.97 -37.50 -11.45
CA GLY A 232 7.17 -36.66 -11.39
C GLY A 232 8.43 -37.28 -11.96
N ASN A 233 9.40 -36.43 -12.20
CA ASN A 233 10.74 -36.77 -12.64
C ASN A 233 11.76 -36.14 -11.66
N TYR A 234 12.44 -36.96 -10.89
CA TYR A 234 13.57 -36.54 -10.06
C TYR A 234 14.89 -36.83 -10.79
N VAL A 235 15.71 -35.83 -10.89
CA VAL A 235 17.04 -35.91 -11.52
C VAL A 235 18.07 -35.56 -10.47
N TRP A 236 18.87 -36.55 -10.06
CA TRP A 236 19.98 -36.31 -9.14
C TRP A 236 21.14 -35.62 -9.85
N ALA A 237 21.92 -34.83 -9.16
CA ALA A 237 23.09 -34.14 -9.69
C ALA A 237 24.16 -35.12 -10.25
N ASP A 238 24.16 -36.34 -9.76
CA ASP A 238 25.07 -37.41 -10.23
C ASP A 238 24.61 -38.12 -11.51
N GLY A 239 23.45 -37.71 -12.07
CA GLY A 239 22.89 -38.21 -13.31
C GLY A 239 21.87 -39.34 -13.17
N ARG A 240 21.61 -39.84 -11.98
CA ARG A 240 20.49 -40.77 -11.76
C ARG A 240 19.16 -40.08 -12.03
N GLN A 241 18.13 -40.86 -12.36
CA GLN A 241 16.77 -40.35 -12.53
C GLN A 241 15.74 -41.33 -12.01
N TYR A 242 14.63 -40.76 -11.49
CA TYR A 242 13.39 -41.51 -11.25
C TYR A 242 12.25 -40.81 -11.96
N ILE A 243 11.49 -41.56 -12.75
CA ILE A 243 10.29 -41.08 -13.44
C ILE A 243 9.14 -41.98 -13.03
N GLY A 244 8.17 -41.48 -12.33
CA GLY A 244 7.10 -42.31 -11.82
C GLY A 244 6.19 -41.59 -10.85
N GLU A 245 5.45 -42.39 -10.08
CA GLU A 245 4.49 -41.92 -9.10
C GLU A 245 5.19 -41.49 -7.80
N TYR A 246 4.63 -40.45 -7.18
CA TYR A 246 5.03 -39.93 -5.86
C TYR A 246 3.81 -39.91 -4.94
N TYR A 247 4.03 -40.17 -3.67
CA TYR A 247 3.07 -40.05 -2.59
C TYR A 247 3.74 -39.52 -1.33
N ASN A 248 3.27 -38.39 -0.79
CA ASN A 248 3.84 -37.71 0.37
C ASN A 248 5.37 -37.50 0.23
N GLY A 249 5.84 -37.07 -0.92
CA GLY A 249 7.25 -36.79 -1.18
C GLY A 249 8.12 -38.00 -1.48
N LEU A 250 7.61 -39.22 -1.43
CA LEU A 250 8.35 -40.48 -1.61
C LEU A 250 8.01 -41.14 -2.95
N MET A 251 9.00 -41.81 -3.57
CA MET A 251 8.77 -42.65 -4.73
C MET A 251 7.78 -43.78 -4.38
N HIS A 252 6.68 -43.87 -5.13
CA HIS A 252 5.57 -44.80 -4.87
C HIS A 252 5.02 -45.36 -6.18
N GLY A 253 4.15 -46.37 -6.11
CA GLY A 253 3.44 -46.89 -7.29
C GLY A 253 4.37 -47.37 -8.37
N HIS A 254 3.99 -47.14 -9.64
CA HIS A 254 4.78 -47.57 -10.79
C HIS A 254 5.79 -46.51 -11.23
N GLY A 255 7.06 -46.90 -11.41
CA GLY A 255 8.11 -45.97 -11.81
C GLY A 255 9.28 -46.64 -12.51
N LYS A 256 10.10 -45.77 -13.11
CA LYS A 256 11.35 -46.12 -13.81
C LYS A 256 12.52 -45.42 -13.13
N TYR A 257 13.45 -46.21 -12.59
CA TYR A 257 14.71 -45.73 -12.06
C TYR A 257 15.86 -45.97 -13.02
N ILE A 258 16.60 -44.95 -13.37
CA ILE A 258 17.75 -44.98 -14.28
C ILE A 258 18.98 -44.73 -13.40
N TYR A 259 19.86 -45.73 -13.36
CA TYR A 259 21.11 -45.64 -12.61
C TYR A 259 22.18 -44.83 -13.36
N GLN A 260 23.23 -44.42 -12.67
CA GLN A 260 24.32 -43.63 -13.23
C GLN A 260 25.06 -44.35 -14.40
N ASN A 261 25.09 -45.67 -14.38
CA ASN A 261 25.66 -46.51 -15.45
C ASN A 261 24.68 -46.80 -16.60
N ASN A 262 23.51 -46.12 -16.63
CA ASN A 262 22.39 -46.29 -17.53
C ASN A 262 21.62 -47.63 -17.39
N ASP A 263 21.89 -48.42 -16.37
CA ASP A 263 21.00 -49.54 -16.06
C ASP A 263 19.61 -48.98 -15.67
N VAL A 264 18.57 -49.79 -15.94
CA VAL A 264 17.18 -49.39 -15.74
C VAL A 264 16.46 -50.42 -14.87
N TYR A 265 15.81 -49.96 -13.84
CA TYR A 265 14.77 -50.71 -13.16
C TYR A 265 13.41 -50.06 -13.46
N GLU A 266 12.46 -50.86 -13.87
CA GLU A 266 11.06 -50.44 -14.08
C GLU A 266 10.13 -51.39 -13.34
N GLY A 267 9.31 -50.85 -12.43
CA GLY A 267 8.48 -51.68 -11.57
C GLY A 267 7.74 -50.89 -10.50
N GLN A 268 7.35 -51.62 -9.45
CA GLN A 268 6.65 -51.03 -8.29
C GLN A 268 7.63 -50.47 -7.27
N PHE A 269 7.30 -49.30 -6.76
CA PHE A 269 8.00 -48.66 -5.64
C PHE A 269 7.06 -48.51 -4.47
N LYS A 270 7.56 -48.56 -3.27
CA LYS A 270 6.85 -48.30 -2.03
C LYS A 270 7.79 -47.61 -1.06
N ASP A 271 7.48 -46.33 -0.79
CA ASP A 271 8.20 -45.49 0.17
C ASP A 271 9.73 -45.56 -0.09
N ASP A 272 10.15 -45.17 -1.28
CA ASP A 272 11.53 -45.13 -1.83
C ASP A 272 12.21 -46.51 -2.04
N LYS A 273 11.47 -47.62 -1.95
CA LYS A 273 12.00 -49.00 -2.07
C LYS A 273 11.34 -49.78 -3.17
#